data_568b3da0598eb98cd0d5ff9a66a9f751
#
_entry.id   568b3da0598eb98cd0d5ff9a66a9f751
#
_cell.length_a   1.000
_cell.length_b   1.000
_cell.length_c   1.000
_cell.angle_alpha   90.00
_cell.angle_beta   90.00
_cell.angle_gamma   90.00
#
_symmetry.space_group_name_H-M   'P 1'
#
loop_
_entity.id
_entity.type
_entity.pdbx_description
1 polymer ?
#
loop_
_entity_poly.entity_id
_entity_poly.type
_entity_poly.pdbx_seq_one_letter_code
_entity_poly.pdbx_strand_id
1 'polypeptide(L)'
;MKRDKVYISGPITSIGMDIAPCLFRMAEEKLQKQGYRTCNPLKMRLCVWLAQHGHYRLCLWLQLLWMSATCQCIYLLDGWHTSDGARAERAVARVMGITALYEQKRKPSPVSKAAEAFAELGKAVAACGVNDKTIKPKSKKQKKN
;
A
#
# COMPACT_ATOMS: atom_id res chain seq x y z
N MET A 1 19.96 -18.25 18.26
CA MET A 1 18.80 -18.66 17.43
C MET A 1 18.83 -17.91 16.13
N LYS A 2 18.74 -18.60 15.01
CA LYS A 2 18.65 -17.96 13.68
C LYS A 2 17.24 -17.37 13.57
N ARG A 3 17.14 -16.04 13.51
CA ARG A 3 15.83 -15.36 13.41
C ARG A 3 15.24 -15.61 12.03
N ASP A 4 13.96 -15.99 11.99
CA ASP A 4 13.26 -16.25 10.73
C ASP A 4 13.23 -14.99 9.85
N LYS A 5 13.46 -15.21 8.56
CA LYS A 5 13.43 -14.15 7.57
C LYS A 5 12.03 -14.10 6.94
N VAL A 6 11.40 -12.93 7.02
CA VAL A 6 10.04 -12.68 6.57
C VAL A 6 10.04 -11.80 5.34
N TYR A 7 9.46 -12.29 4.26
CA TYR A 7 9.21 -11.53 3.03
C TYR A 7 7.92 -10.72 3.19
N ILE A 8 7.95 -9.43 2.84
CA ILE A 8 6.77 -8.56 2.92
C ILE A 8 6.13 -8.50 1.53
N SER A 9 4.85 -8.88 1.47
CA SER A 9 4.03 -8.89 0.25
C SER A 9 2.79 -8.03 0.42
N GLY A 10 2.41 -7.30 -0.62
CA GLY A 10 1.25 -6.42 -0.53
C GLY A 10 0.84 -5.75 -1.84
N PRO A 11 -0.25 -4.99 -1.80
CA PRO A 11 -0.86 -4.38 -2.98
C PRO A 11 -0.09 -3.12 -3.42
N ILE A 12 0.98 -3.27 -4.21
CA ILE A 12 1.75 -2.12 -4.72
C ILE A 12 0.96 -1.40 -5.82
N THR A 13 0.43 -2.15 -6.79
CA THR A 13 -0.21 -1.59 -8.00
C THR A 13 -1.54 -0.92 -7.71
N SER A 14 -2.32 -1.48 -6.79
CA SER A 14 -3.67 -0.98 -6.47
C SER A 14 -3.68 0.24 -5.53
N ILE A 15 -2.64 0.42 -4.71
CA ILE A 15 -2.52 1.56 -3.79
C ILE A 15 -1.59 2.66 -4.27
N GLY A 16 -0.82 2.39 -5.33
CA GLY A 16 0.13 3.32 -5.94
C GLY A 16 1.49 3.38 -5.26
N MET A 17 2.48 3.81 -6.04
CA MET A 17 3.88 3.90 -5.60
C MET A 17 4.13 5.02 -4.58
N ASP A 18 3.17 5.93 -4.40
CA ASP A 18 3.29 7.01 -3.41
C ASP A 18 3.01 6.51 -1.98
N ILE A 19 2.10 5.55 -1.84
CA ILE A 19 1.64 5.03 -0.55
C ILE A 19 2.33 3.71 -0.18
N ALA A 20 2.58 2.84 -1.17
CA ALA A 20 3.16 1.52 -0.95
C ALA A 20 4.46 1.54 -0.12
N PRO A 21 5.46 2.41 -0.40
CA PRO A 21 6.70 2.44 0.38
C PRO A 21 6.48 2.72 1.87
N CYS A 22 5.49 3.55 2.20
CA CYS A 22 5.16 3.88 3.59
C CYS A 22 4.57 2.65 4.31
N LEU A 23 3.62 1.96 3.69
CA LEU A 23 3.01 0.76 4.27
C LEU A 23 4.01 -0.38 4.46
N PHE A 24 4.87 -0.61 3.46
CA PHE A 24 5.92 -1.62 3.54
C PHE A 24 6.93 -1.30 4.63
N ARG A 25 7.31 -0.04 4.81
CA ARG A 25 8.20 0.39 5.89
C ARG A 25 7.56 0.19 7.26
N MET A 26 6.29 0.54 7.43
CA MET A 26 5.58 0.33 8.69
C MET A 26 5.48 -1.15 9.06
N ALA A 27 5.22 -2.01 8.08
CA ALA A 27 5.22 -3.46 8.28
C ALA A 27 6.61 -3.98 8.66
N GLU A 28 7.65 -3.49 7.99
CA GLU A 28 9.04 -3.83 8.26
C GLU A 28 9.43 -3.47 9.70
N GLU A 29 9.14 -2.24 10.15
CA GLU A 29 9.41 -1.80 11.52
C GLU A 29 8.67 -2.65 12.55
N LYS A 30 7.40 -2.99 12.29
CA LYS A 30 6.59 -3.85 13.15
C LYS A 30 7.21 -5.23 13.30
N LEU A 31 7.59 -5.87 12.20
CA LEU A 31 8.20 -7.19 12.20
C LEU A 31 9.59 -7.20 12.86
N GLN A 32 10.38 -6.16 12.64
CA GLN A 32 11.69 -6.00 13.28
C GLN A 32 11.56 -5.84 14.80
N LYS A 33 10.57 -5.08 15.28
CA LYS A 33 10.27 -4.99 16.73
C LYS A 33 9.88 -6.33 17.34
N GLN A 34 9.27 -7.22 16.55
CA GLN A 34 8.95 -8.59 16.96
C GLN A 34 10.16 -9.55 16.86
N GLY A 35 11.30 -9.07 16.40
CA GLY A 35 12.54 -9.82 16.31
C GLY A 35 12.75 -10.56 14.99
N TYR A 36 11.90 -10.39 13.99
CA TYR A 36 12.11 -10.98 12.67
C TYR A 36 13.15 -10.23 11.84
N ARG A 37 13.79 -10.95 10.91
CA ARG A 37 14.56 -10.34 9.83
C ARG A 37 13.61 -10.10 8.66
N THR A 38 13.63 -8.93 8.07
CA THR A 38 12.69 -8.55 7.01
C THR A 38 13.33 -8.54 5.63
N CYS A 39 12.57 -8.92 4.62
CA CYS A 39 12.89 -8.79 3.21
C CYS A 39 11.81 -7.92 2.55
N ASN A 40 12.17 -6.67 2.24
CA ASN A 40 11.27 -5.71 1.61
C ASN A 40 11.61 -5.62 0.12
N PRO A 41 10.69 -6.05 -0.78
CA PRO A 41 10.93 -6.05 -2.23
C PRO A 41 11.17 -4.66 -2.81
N LEU A 42 10.60 -3.62 -2.20
CA LEU A 42 10.78 -2.23 -2.64
C LEU A 42 12.20 -1.70 -2.39
N LYS A 43 12.98 -2.36 -1.55
CA LYS A 43 14.41 -2.05 -1.34
C LYS A 43 15.35 -2.74 -2.34
N MET A 44 14.82 -3.65 -3.16
CA MET A 44 15.60 -4.34 -4.18
C MET A 44 15.76 -3.42 -5.41
N ARG A 45 16.83 -2.63 -5.44
CA ARG A 45 17.09 -1.63 -6.49
C ARG A 45 16.97 -2.16 -7.91
N LEU A 46 17.46 -3.38 -8.16
CA LEU A 46 17.34 -4.04 -9.46
C LEU A 46 15.89 -4.28 -9.86
N CYS A 47 15.08 -4.79 -8.92
CA CYS A 47 13.66 -5.07 -9.17
C CYS A 47 12.86 -3.79 -9.42
N VAL A 48 13.14 -2.72 -8.67
CA VAL A 48 12.50 -1.41 -8.89
C VAL A 48 12.87 -0.87 -10.26
N TRP A 49 14.15 -0.95 -10.65
CA TRP A 49 14.62 -0.53 -11.97
C TRP A 49 13.96 -1.32 -13.10
N LEU A 50 13.89 -2.65 -12.99
CA LEU A 50 13.22 -3.52 -13.97
C LEU A 50 11.74 -3.20 -14.13
N ALA A 51 11.05 -2.97 -13.02
CA ALA A 51 9.62 -2.61 -13.04
C ALA A 51 9.39 -1.27 -13.76
N GLN A 52 10.23 -0.27 -13.51
CA GLN A 52 10.17 1.05 -14.16
C GLN A 52 10.44 0.99 -15.67
N HIS A 53 11.24 0.02 -16.13
CA HIS A 53 11.59 -0.16 -17.55
C HIS A 53 10.66 -1.18 -18.26
N GLY A 54 9.50 -1.49 -17.70
CA GLY A 54 8.51 -2.37 -18.33
C GLY A 54 8.79 -3.86 -18.19
N HIS A 55 9.82 -4.27 -17.46
CA HIS A 55 10.19 -5.66 -17.23
C HIS A 55 9.57 -6.25 -15.95
N TYR A 56 8.28 -5.93 -15.71
CA TYR A 56 7.56 -6.35 -14.50
C TYR A 56 7.60 -7.87 -14.26
N ARG A 57 7.44 -8.68 -15.33
CA ARG A 57 7.44 -10.14 -15.21
C ARG A 57 8.78 -10.68 -14.71
N LEU A 58 9.89 -10.09 -15.20
CA LEU A 58 11.24 -10.46 -14.77
C LEU A 58 11.48 -10.03 -13.32
N CYS A 59 11.02 -8.82 -12.95
CA CYS A 59 11.06 -8.34 -11.58
C CYS A 59 10.32 -9.30 -10.63
N LEU A 60 9.09 -9.68 -10.96
CA LEU A 60 8.29 -10.63 -10.17
C LEU A 60 8.99 -11.99 -10.05
N TRP A 61 9.52 -12.51 -11.15
CA TRP A 61 10.24 -13.79 -11.14
C TRP A 61 11.47 -13.76 -10.21
N LEU A 62 12.26 -12.71 -10.24
CA LEU A 62 13.41 -12.53 -9.34
C LEU A 62 12.99 -12.42 -7.88
N GLN A 63 11.89 -11.74 -7.59
CA GLN A 63 11.33 -11.62 -6.24
C GLN A 63 10.85 -12.98 -5.72
N LEU A 64 10.15 -13.76 -6.55
CA LEU A 64 9.70 -15.11 -6.20
C LEU A 64 10.87 -16.05 -5.94
N LEU A 65 11.91 -16.01 -6.77
CA LEU A 65 13.13 -16.80 -6.58
C LEU A 65 13.83 -16.43 -5.27
N TRP A 66 14.00 -15.14 -5.01
CA TRP A 66 14.63 -14.68 -3.76
C TRP A 66 13.82 -15.08 -2.53
N MET A 67 12.50 -14.86 -2.56
CA MET A 67 11.62 -15.25 -1.46
C MET A 67 11.74 -16.76 -1.18
N SER A 68 11.65 -17.59 -2.21
CA SER A 68 11.72 -19.04 -2.09
C SER A 68 13.06 -19.54 -1.55
N ALA A 69 14.16 -18.90 -1.95
CA ALA A 69 15.49 -19.32 -1.56
C ALA A 69 15.90 -18.83 -0.17
N THR A 70 15.33 -17.74 0.35
CA THR A 70 15.88 -17.07 1.53
C THR A 70 14.91 -16.84 2.67
N CYS A 71 13.60 -16.92 2.44
CA CYS A 71 12.59 -16.57 3.45
C CYS A 71 11.88 -17.82 3.97
N GLN A 72 11.60 -17.85 5.26
CA GLN A 72 10.84 -18.88 5.95
C GLN A 72 9.37 -18.52 6.12
N CYS A 73 9.08 -17.21 6.10
CA CYS A 73 7.73 -16.69 6.25
C CYS A 73 7.44 -15.61 5.19
N ILE A 74 6.17 -15.46 4.83
CA ILE A 74 5.66 -14.35 4.03
C ILE A 74 4.64 -13.57 4.87
N TYR A 75 4.77 -12.25 4.94
CA TYR A 75 3.84 -11.36 5.63
C TYR A 75 3.00 -10.61 4.60
N LEU A 76 1.70 -10.89 4.59
CA LEU A 76 0.73 -10.37 3.65
C LEU A 76 0.06 -9.14 4.24
N LEU A 77 0.27 -7.98 3.63
CA LEU A 77 -0.37 -6.72 3.98
C LEU A 77 -1.87 -6.77 3.68
N ASP A 78 -2.68 -5.96 4.37
CA ASP A 78 -4.10 -5.86 4.08
C ASP A 78 -4.32 -5.44 2.62
N GLY A 79 -5.31 -6.04 1.96
CA GLY A 79 -5.57 -5.83 0.53
C GLY A 79 -4.67 -6.61 -0.43
N TRP A 80 -3.78 -7.49 0.01
CA TRP A 80 -2.88 -8.28 -0.84
C TRP A 80 -3.62 -9.03 -1.99
N HIS A 81 -4.85 -9.44 -1.75
CA HIS A 81 -5.68 -10.18 -2.72
C HIS A 81 -6.07 -9.36 -3.96
N THR A 82 -5.96 -8.02 -3.90
CA THR A 82 -6.23 -7.13 -5.04
C THR A 82 -5.03 -6.98 -5.98
N SER A 83 -3.86 -7.49 -5.60
CA SER A 83 -2.63 -7.42 -6.38
C SER A 83 -2.27 -8.79 -6.97
N ASP A 84 -2.14 -8.86 -8.29
CA ASP A 84 -1.76 -10.11 -8.97
C ASP A 84 -0.36 -10.58 -8.54
N GLY A 85 0.57 -9.64 -8.32
CA GLY A 85 1.91 -9.95 -7.81
C GLY A 85 1.86 -10.59 -6.43
N ALA A 86 1.13 -9.99 -5.49
CA ALA A 86 1.00 -10.53 -4.14
C ALA A 86 0.25 -11.88 -4.12
N ARG A 87 -0.72 -12.07 -5.01
CA ARG A 87 -1.40 -13.36 -5.18
C ARG A 87 -0.44 -14.44 -5.68
N ALA A 88 0.42 -14.12 -6.66
CA ALA A 88 1.44 -15.03 -7.15
C ALA A 88 2.47 -15.38 -6.06
N GLU A 89 2.95 -14.40 -5.31
CA GLU A 89 3.85 -14.59 -4.17
C GLU A 89 3.23 -15.51 -3.12
N ARG A 90 1.95 -15.29 -2.78
CA ARG A 90 1.22 -16.16 -1.85
C ARG A 90 1.05 -17.59 -2.36
N ALA A 91 0.78 -17.77 -3.66
CA ALA A 91 0.63 -19.09 -4.28
C ALA A 91 1.96 -19.85 -4.24
N VAL A 92 3.06 -19.21 -4.63
CA VAL A 92 4.41 -19.80 -4.56
C VAL A 92 4.81 -20.12 -3.12
N ALA A 93 4.56 -19.21 -2.18
CA ALA A 93 4.82 -19.45 -0.76
C ALA A 93 4.10 -20.71 -0.25
N ARG A 94 2.84 -20.93 -0.68
CA ARG A 94 2.09 -22.14 -0.33
C ARG A 94 2.73 -23.41 -0.89
N VAL A 95 3.15 -23.40 -2.15
CA VAL A 95 3.79 -24.54 -2.80
C VAL A 95 5.14 -24.87 -2.16
N MET A 96 5.89 -23.83 -1.78
CA MET A 96 7.21 -23.97 -1.17
C MET A 96 7.19 -24.26 0.35
N GLY A 97 6.00 -24.35 0.96
CA GLY A 97 5.86 -24.58 2.39
C GLY A 97 6.26 -23.39 3.26
N ILE A 98 6.30 -22.19 2.70
CA ILE A 98 6.61 -20.94 3.42
C ILE A 98 5.39 -20.52 4.24
N THR A 99 5.59 -20.28 5.54
CA THR A 99 4.51 -19.92 6.47
C THR A 99 3.93 -18.53 6.14
N ALA A 100 2.62 -18.44 5.97
CA ALA A 100 1.96 -17.17 5.72
C ALA A 100 1.48 -16.52 7.01
N LEU A 101 1.91 -15.28 7.21
CA LEU A 101 1.44 -14.38 8.26
C LEU A 101 0.59 -13.30 7.60
N TYR A 102 -0.54 -12.95 8.22
CA TYR A 102 -1.46 -11.96 7.66
C TYR A 102 -1.48 -10.71 8.54
N GLU A 103 -1.49 -9.55 7.90
CA GLU A 103 -1.75 -8.31 8.62
C GLU A 103 -3.19 -8.33 9.13
N GLN A 104 -3.34 -8.16 10.45
CA GLN A 104 -4.66 -8.01 11.03
C GLN A 104 -5.27 -6.70 10.52
N LYS A 105 -6.51 -6.75 10.04
CA LYS A 105 -7.25 -5.54 9.66
C LYS A 105 -7.18 -4.55 10.81
N ARG A 106 -6.64 -3.38 10.54
CA ARG A 106 -6.66 -2.30 11.53
C ARG A 106 -8.11 -2.01 11.83
N LYS A 107 -8.46 -2.08 13.11
CA LYS A 107 -9.74 -1.49 13.53
C LYS A 107 -9.72 -0.04 13.08
N PRO A 108 -10.74 0.46 12.36
CA PRO A 108 -10.74 1.83 11.88
C PRO A 108 -10.51 2.75 13.08
N SER A 109 -9.47 3.57 13.00
CA SER A 109 -9.19 4.55 14.06
C SER A 109 -10.35 5.54 14.13
N PRO A 110 -10.61 6.18 15.28
CA PRO A 110 -11.63 7.23 15.38
C PRO A 110 -11.47 8.30 14.30
N VAL A 111 -10.22 8.59 13.90
CA VAL A 111 -9.89 9.57 12.85
C VAL A 111 -10.29 9.05 11.45
N SER A 112 -10.12 7.75 11.16
CA SER A 112 -10.54 7.20 9.85
C SER A 112 -12.06 7.15 9.74
N LYS A 113 -12.77 6.82 10.83
CA LYS A 113 -14.23 6.89 10.87
C LYS A 113 -14.76 8.31 10.67
N ALA A 114 -14.08 9.31 11.27
CA ALA A 114 -14.42 10.71 11.05
C ALA A 114 -14.19 11.12 9.59
N ALA A 115 -13.09 10.73 8.99
CA ALA A 115 -12.79 11.02 7.58
C ALA A 115 -13.81 10.38 6.62
N GLU A 116 -14.24 9.15 6.87
CA GLU A 116 -15.30 8.47 6.12
C GLU A 116 -16.65 9.20 6.29
N ALA A 117 -16.98 9.61 7.52
CA ALA A 117 -18.21 10.37 7.79
C ALA A 117 -18.21 11.74 7.08
N PHE A 118 -17.06 12.44 7.03
CA PHE A 118 -16.92 13.69 6.26
C PHE A 118 -17.03 13.47 4.76
N ALA A 119 -16.48 12.37 4.23
CA ALA A 119 -16.61 12.02 2.82
C ALA A 119 -18.06 11.72 2.44
N GLU A 120 -18.80 11.00 3.27
CA GLU A 120 -20.23 10.73 3.08
C GLU A 120 -21.06 12.01 3.17
N LEU A 121 -20.76 12.89 4.12
CA LEU A 121 -21.41 14.20 4.25
C LEU A 121 -21.16 15.05 3.00
N GLY A 122 -19.94 15.06 2.47
CA GLY A 122 -19.60 15.77 1.23
C GLY A 122 -20.39 15.25 0.03
N LYS A 123 -20.58 13.94 -0.09
CA LYS A 123 -21.45 13.34 -1.14
C LYS A 123 -22.90 13.73 -0.96
N ALA A 124 -23.42 13.74 0.26
CA ALA A 124 -24.79 14.15 0.57
C ALA A 124 -25.03 15.63 0.22
N VAL A 125 -24.09 16.52 0.56
CA VAL A 125 -24.16 17.95 0.23
C VAL A 125 -24.13 18.17 -1.29
N ALA A 126 -23.27 17.44 -2.01
CA ALA A 126 -23.22 17.50 -3.47
C ALA A 126 -24.52 17.00 -4.12
N ALA A 127 -25.17 15.98 -3.56
CA ALA A 127 -26.43 15.44 -4.03
C ALA A 127 -27.63 16.39 -3.76
N CYS A 128 -27.55 17.22 -2.71
CA CYS A 128 -28.58 18.21 -2.37
C CYS A 128 -28.56 19.46 -3.27
N GLY A 129 -27.63 19.55 -4.24
CA GLY A 129 -27.68 20.56 -5.32
C GLY A 129 -27.64 22.01 -4.83
N VAL A 130 -26.85 22.31 -3.80
CA VAL A 130 -26.58 23.71 -3.41
C VAL A 130 -25.71 24.34 -4.48
N ASN A 131 -26.40 24.93 -5.49
CA ASN A 131 -25.81 25.69 -6.57
C ASN A 131 -25.25 26.98 -5.99
N ASP A 132 -23.96 27.04 -5.71
CA ASP A 132 -23.27 28.27 -5.34
C ASP A 132 -23.11 29.18 -6.57
N LYS A 133 -24.22 29.80 -6.98
CA LYS A 133 -24.26 30.83 -8.04
C LYS A 133 -24.57 32.23 -7.50
N THR A 134 -24.38 32.53 -6.22
CA THR A 134 -24.77 33.82 -5.66
C THR A 134 -23.71 34.56 -4.86
N ILE A 135 -22.43 34.47 -5.24
CA ILE A 135 -21.45 35.42 -4.71
C ILE A 135 -20.58 35.95 -5.85
N LYS A 136 -21.15 36.92 -6.60
CA LYS A 136 -20.32 37.82 -7.42
C LYS A 136 -19.71 38.88 -6.51
N PRO A 137 -18.38 39.04 -6.44
CA PRO A 137 -17.78 40.17 -5.73
C PRO A 137 -18.10 41.46 -6.49
N LYS A 138 -18.72 42.42 -5.79
CA LYS A 138 -18.92 43.77 -6.30
C LYS A 138 -17.57 44.44 -6.54
N SER A 139 -17.23 44.69 -7.79
CA SER A 139 -16.08 45.49 -8.19
C SER A 139 -16.25 46.93 -7.68
N LYS A 140 -15.39 47.39 -6.78
CA LYS A 140 -15.25 48.79 -6.38
C LYS A 140 -14.69 49.58 -7.58
N LYS A 141 -15.54 50.41 -8.23
CA LYS A 141 -15.07 51.48 -9.11
C LYS A 141 -14.27 52.49 -8.29
N GLN A 142 -12.99 52.56 -8.53
CA GLN A 142 -12.18 53.72 -8.09
C GLN A 142 -12.52 54.89 -9.00
N LYS A 143 -13.07 55.96 -8.41
CA LYS A 143 -13.14 57.29 -9.02
C LYS A 143 -11.75 57.89 -8.97
N LYS A 144 -11.16 58.22 -10.11
CA LYS A 144 -10.06 59.17 -10.26
C LYS A 144 -10.64 60.59 -10.09
N ASN A 145 -10.07 61.36 -9.25
CA ASN A 145 -9.90 62.84 -9.36
C ASN A 145 -8.40 63.10 -9.25
#